data_33347d7f308a18b019de036dc26cbecf
#
_entry.id   33347d7f308a18b019de036dc26cbecf
#
_cell.length_a   1.000
_cell.length_b   1.000
_cell.length_c   1.000
_cell.angle_alpha   90.00
_cell.angle_beta   90.00
_cell.angle_gamma   90.00
#
_symmetry.space_group_name_H-M   'P 1'
#
loop_
_entity.id
_entity.type
_entity.pdbx_description
1 polymer ?
#
loop_
_entity_poly.entity_id
_entity_poly.type
_entity_poly.pdbx_seq_one_letter_code
_entity_poly.pdbx_strand_id
1 'polypeptide(L)'
;MTPSSFRTDNTEASPWHPGELAIQESIGAVREMDRPGRLFVRNLLLDQHRAFYAQLPFVVIGSVDAHGDAWASIRAGNPGFLHSPDPQTLRVALARDPGDPADAGMGDGQAIGLLGIELATRRRNRMNGTVRRHGDGLAFDIEVAQSFGNCPRYIQSRSLEVVRDPALTRQRPATEVEGLDTRAREIIATADTFFVASYVDRGDGTRQVDVSHRGGKPGFVRVGHDGMLTIPDFSGNRFFMTLGNFLVNPAAGLLFIDCLLYTSPSPRDATLS
;
A
#
# COMPACT_ATOMS: atom_id res chain seq x y z
N MET A 1 28.66 -32.48 -28.43
CA MET A 1 28.47 -31.13 -27.88
C MET A 1 27.32 -31.22 -26.89
N THR A 2 27.64 -31.34 -25.62
CA THR A 2 26.68 -31.40 -24.49
C THR A 2 26.29 -29.99 -24.10
N PRO A 3 25.00 -29.67 -23.84
CA PRO A 3 24.64 -28.35 -23.36
C PRO A 3 25.08 -28.18 -21.91
N SER A 4 25.87 -27.15 -21.69
CA SER A 4 26.30 -26.68 -20.40
C SER A 4 25.08 -26.34 -19.53
N SER A 5 24.91 -27.07 -18.44
CA SER A 5 23.94 -26.78 -17.40
C SER A 5 24.38 -25.52 -16.65
N PHE A 6 23.72 -24.41 -16.91
CA PHE A 6 23.78 -23.24 -16.01
C PHE A 6 23.06 -23.61 -14.70
N ARG A 7 23.81 -24.16 -13.75
CA ARG A 7 23.46 -24.12 -12.35
C ARG A 7 23.70 -22.70 -11.88
N THR A 8 22.66 -21.90 -11.79
CA THR A 8 22.66 -20.73 -10.93
C THR A 8 22.45 -21.24 -9.52
N ASP A 9 23.54 -21.39 -8.77
CA ASP A 9 23.50 -21.48 -7.31
C ASP A 9 23.02 -20.12 -6.78
N ASN A 10 21.72 -19.93 -6.76
CA ASN A 10 21.08 -18.74 -6.20
C ASN A 10 20.84 -18.98 -4.71
N THR A 11 21.91 -18.88 -3.91
CA THR A 11 21.85 -18.68 -2.46
C THR A 11 21.48 -17.22 -2.18
N GLU A 12 20.46 -16.69 -2.88
CA GLU A 12 19.92 -15.37 -2.58
C GLU A 12 19.34 -15.39 -1.19
N ALA A 13 19.61 -14.31 -0.44
CA ALA A 13 19.03 -14.04 0.88
C ALA A 13 17.50 -14.20 0.82
N SER A 14 16.90 -14.61 1.95
CA SER A 14 15.44 -14.72 2.07
C SER A 14 14.77 -13.42 1.59
N PRO A 15 13.67 -13.49 0.81
CA PRO A 15 12.92 -12.30 0.44
C PRO A 15 12.22 -11.67 1.67
N TRP A 16 12.17 -12.40 2.77
CA TRP A 16 11.49 -12.02 4.00
C TRP A 16 12.47 -11.41 5.01
N HIS A 17 12.08 -10.33 5.65
CA HIS A 17 12.82 -9.77 6.78
C HIS A 17 12.52 -10.55 8.09
N PRO A 18 13.31 -10.37 9.18
CA PRO A 18 13.17 -11.15 10.39
C PRO A 18 11.78 -11.17 11.02
N GLY A 19 11.04 -10.05 10.98
CA GLY A 19 9.68 -9.98 11.52
C GLY A 19 8.67 -10.84 10.76
N GLU A 20 8.76 -10.87 9.43
CA GLU A 20 7.92 -11.74 8.59
C GLU A 20 8.24 -13.22 8.84
N LEU A 21 9.53 -13.56 8.92
CA LEU A 21 9.99 -14.92 9.23
C LEU A 21 9.49 -15.37 10.60
N ALA A 22 9.55 -14.52 11.62
CA ALA A 22 9.11 -14.86 12.97
C ALA A 22 7.61 -15.22 13.01
N ILE A 23 6.76 -14.51 12.26
CA ILE A 23 5.33 -14.86 12.18
C ILE A 23 5.14 -16.15 11.37
N GLN A 24 5.82 -16.30 10.22
CA GLN A 24 5.75 -17.51 9.43
C GLN A 24 6.21 -18.73 10.23
N GLU A 25 7.23 -18.59 11.08
CA GLU A 25 7.72 -19.63 11.97
C GLU A 25 6.68 -20.00 13.03
N SER A 26 6.04 -19.01 13.65
CA SER A 26 5.02 -19.24 14.69
C SER A 26 3.83 -20.07 14.23
N ILE A 27 3.57 -20.08 12.91
CA ILE A 27 2.49 -20.89 12.29
C ILE A 27 3.01 -22.04 11.44
N GLY A 28 4.32 -22.32 11.47
CA GLY A 28 4.96 -23.41 10.71
C GLY A 28 4.97 -23.23 9.18
N ALA A 29 4.87 -21.99 8.69
CA ALA A 29 4.72 -21.70 7.27
C ALA A 29 6.02 -21.33 6.53
N VAL A 30 7.18 -21.23 7.20
CA VAL A 30 8.44 -20.75 6.59
C VAL A 30 8.80 -21.52 5.32
N ARG A 31 8.79 -22.87 5.36
CA ARG A 31 9.11 -23.69 4.18
C ARG A 31 8.10 -23.54 3.05
N GLU A 32 6.81 -23.39 3.40
CA GLU A 32 5.74 -23.19 2.44
C GLU A 32 5.87 -21.85 1.73
N MET A 33 6.33 -20.80 2.45
CA MET A 33 6.40 -19.43 1.93
C MET A 33 7.73 -19.09 1.25
N ASP A 34 8.78 -19.88 1.39
CA ASP A 34 10.09 -19.57 0.76
C ASP A 34 9.97 -19.52 -0.78
N ARG A 35 9.47 -20.58 -1.40
CA ARG A 35 9.33 -20.62 -2.86
C ARG A 35 8.35 -19.57 -3.42
N PRO A 36 7.14 -19.36 -2.87
CA PRO A 36 6.28 -18.25 -3.27
C PRO A 36 6.93 -16.89 -3.11
N GLY A 37 7.65 -16.62 -2.01
CA GLY A 37 8.35 -15.37 -1.82
C GLY A 37 9.34 -15.08 -2.93
N ARG A 38 10.23 -16.02 -3.22
CA ARG A 38 11.23 -15.89 -4.30
C ARG A 38 10.61 -15.79 -5.70
N LEU A 39 9.44 -16.40 -5.91
CA LEU A 39 8.77 -16.38 -7.20
C LEU A 39 7.95 -15.11 -7.44
N PHE A 40 7.28 -14.61 -6.42
CA PHE A 40 6.27 -13.54 -6.56
C PHE A 40 6.81 -12.16 -6.17
N VAL A 41 7.72 -12.06 -5.19
CA VAL A 41 8.35 -10.79 -4.82
C VAL A 41 9.50 -10.52 -5.79
N ARG A 42 9.33 -9.53 -6.65
CA ARG A 42 10.29 -9.20 -7.72
C ARG A 42 10.75 -7.76 -7.61
N ASN A 43 11.96 -7.49 -8.03
CA ASN A 43 12.53 -6.14 -8.14
C ASN A 43 12.17 -5.45 -9.47
N LEU A 44 11.05 -5.85 -10.09
CA LEU A 44 10.57 -5.30 -11.34
C LEU A 44 9.06 -5.40 -11.47
N LEU A 45 8.48 -4.55 -12.30
CA LEU A 45 7.10 -4.57 -12.74
C LEU A 45 6.94 -5.45 -13.97
N LEU A 46 6.14 -6.50 -13.88
CA LEU A 46 5.72 -7.27 -15.06
C LEU A 46 4.87 -6.40 -15.98
N ASP A 47 4.81 -6.71 -17.27
CA ASP A 47 4.01 -5.96 -18.25
C ASP A 47 2.54 -5.80 -17.82
N GLN A 48 1.95 -6.85 -17.26
CA GLN A 48 0.60 -6.78 -16.70
C GLN A 48 0.46 -5.81 -15.51
N HIS A 49 1.51 -5.61 -14.71
CA HIS A 49 1.52 -4.64 -13.61
C HIS A 49 1.73 -3.22 -14.15
N ARG A 50 2.59 -3.05 -15.15
CA ARG A 50 2.81 -1.77 -15.84
C ARG A 50 1.52 -1.26 -16.48
N ALA A 51 0.82 -2.14 -17.23
CA ALA A 51 -0.49 -1.83 -17.80
C ALA A 51 -1.55 -1.55 -16.71
N PHE A 52 -1.49 -2.26 -15.59
CA PHE A 52 -2.41 -2.06 -14.48
C PHE A 52 -2.25 -0.68 -13.83
N TYR A 53 -1.01 -0.25 -13.55
CA TYR A 53 -0.79 1.08 -12.96
C TYR A 53 -1.26 2.20 -13.88
N ALA A 54 -1.03 2.08 -15.19
CA ALA A 54 -1.37 3.13 -16.16
C ALA A 54 -2.88 3.44 -16.25
N GLN A 55 -3.74 2.50 -15.88
CA GLN A 55 -5.21 2.71 -15.94
C GLN A 55 -5.81 3.23 -14.62
N LEU A 56 -5.03 3.25 -13.53
CA LEU A 56 -5.55 3.62 -12.21
C LEU A 56 -5.84 5.13 -12.13
N PRO A 57 -6.98 5.52 -11.55
CA PRO A 57 -7.30 6.93 -11.28
C PRO A 57 -6.74 7.40 -9.93
N PHE A 58 -6.23 6.50 -9.12
CA PHE A 58 -5.58 6.81 -7.83
C PHE A 58 -4.61 5.70 -7.43
N VAL A 59 -3.75 6.02 -6.49
CA VAL A 59 -2.85 5.10 -5.80
C VAL A 59 -2.82 5.43 -4.31
N VAL A 60 -2.64 4.42 -3.47
CA VAL A 60 -2.37 4.65 -2.04
C VAL A 60 -0.87 4.59 -1.82
N ILE A 61 -0.36 5.56 -1.10
CA ILE A 61 1.06 5.75 -0.82
C ILE A 61 1.30 5.56 0.67
N GLY A 62 2.38 4.86 1.01
CA GLY A 62 2.97 4.80 2.35
C GLY A 62 4.31 5.52 2.35
N SER A 63 4.53 6.39 3.31
CA SER A 63 5.80 7.11 3.50
C SER A 63 6.14 7.23 4.98
N VAL A 64 7.35 7.66 5.29
CA VAL A 64 7.83 7.88 6.66
C VAL A 64 8.50 9.23 6.71
N ASP A 65 8.07 10.07 7.62
CA ASP A 65 8.64 11.41 7.78
C ASP A 65 9.96 11.40 8.57
N ALA A 66 10.52 12.59 8.81
CA ALA A 66 11.79 12.73 9.51
C ALA A 66 11.70 12.40 11.01
N HIS A 67 10.50 12.34 11.59
CA HIS A 67 10.26 11.96 12.98
C HIS A 67 10.11 10.43 13.13
N GLY A 68 10.00 9.68 12.02
CA GLY A 68 9.74 8.25 12.01
C GLY A 68 8.27 7.91 12.00
N ASP A 69 7.38 8.89 11.82
CA ASP A 69 5.95 8.65 11.74
C ASP A 69 5.58 8.10 10.36
N ALA A 70 4.85 6.98 10.38
CA ALA A 70 4.35 6.35 9.17
C ALA A 70 3.04 7.02 8.72
N TRP A 71 2.94 7.35 7.43
CA TRP A 71 1.79 8.00 6.83
C TRP A 71 1.22 7.17 5.69
N ALA A 72 -0.10 6.97 5.67
CA ALA A 72 -0.81 6.44 4.53
C ALA A 72 -1.66 7.53 3.91
N SER A 73 -1.52 7.75 2.60
CA SER A 73 -2.23 8.79 1.86
C SER A 73 -2.74 8.27 0.53
N ILE A 74 -3.74 8.94 -0.03
CA ILE A 74 -4.27 8.67 -1.36
C ILE A 74 -3.88 9.81 -2.32
N ARG A 75 -3.39 9.45 -3.49
CA ARG A 75 -3.07 10.38 -4.57
C ARG A 75 -3.88 10.01 -5.79
N ALA A 76 -4.60 10.97 -6.34
CA ALA A 76 -5.43 10.80 -7.53
C ALA A 76 -4.84 11.58 -8.72
N GLY A 77 -5.06 11.06 -9.91
CA GLY A 77 -4.65 11.69 -11.16
C GLY A 77 -5.48 11.14 -12.33
N ASN A 78 -5.40 11.77 -13.47
CA ASN A 78 -6.00 11.22 -14.68
C ASN A 78 -5.29 9.93 -15.08
N PRO A 79 -5.98 8.93 -15.64
CA PRO A 79 -5.33 7.70 -16.11
C PRO A 79 -4.09 8.01 -16.95
N GLY A 80 -2.99 7.31 -16.67
CA GLY A 80 -1.68 7.61 -17.24
C GLY A 80 -0.77 8.46 -16.34
N PHE A 81 -1.28 9.03 -15.22
CA PHE A 81 -0.42 9.73 -14.24
C PHE A 81 0.60 8.78 -13.59
N LEU A 82 0.28 7.49 -13.58
CA LEU A 82 1.21 6.41 -13.24
C LEU A 82 1.60 5.71 -14.54
N HIS A 83 2.86 5.70 -14.88
CA HIS A 83 3.34 4.92 -16.01
C HIS A 83 4.76 4.37 -15.76
N SER A 84 5.04 3.21 -16.31
CA SER A 84 6.34 2.58 -16.16
C SER A 84 7.10 2.68 -17.48
N PRO A 85 8.15 3.52 -17.59
CA PRO A 85 8.95 3.64 -18.79
C PRO A 85 9.75 2.36 -19.05
N ASP A 86 10.17 1.69 -18.00
CA ASP A 86 10.90 0.42 -18.01
C ASP A 86 10.43 -0.46 -16.83
N PRO A 87 10.80 -1.75 -16.77
CA PRO A 87 10.33 -2.65 -15.70
C PRO A 87 10.77 -2.28 -14.28
N GLN A 88 11.82 -1.50 -14.11
CA GLN A 88 12.39 -1.15 -12.80
C GLN A 88 11.97 0.23 -12.33
N THR A 89 11.21 0.95 -13.13
CA THR A 89 10.80 2.33 -12.84
C THR A 89 9.29 2.49 -12.94
N LEU A 90 8.68 3.10 -11.92
CA LEU A 90 7.33 3.66 -12.00
C LEU A 90 7.40 5.18 -11.88
N ARG A 91 6.98 5.89 -12.92
CA ARG A 91 6.84 7.35 -12.91
C ARG A 91 5.48 7.75 -12.35
N VAL A 92 5.49 8.72 -11.47
CA VAL A 92 4.31 9.34 -10.86
C VAL A 92 4.27 10.80 -11.28
N ALA A 93 3.37 11.15 -12.18
CA ALA A 93 3.22 12.51 -12.70
C ALA A 93 2.32 13.34 -11.77
N LEU A 94 2.81 13.59 -10.56
CA LEU A 94 2.16 14.41 -9.54
C LEU A 94 3.20 15.30 -8.85
N ALA A 95 2.84 16.57 -8.72
CA ALA A 95 3.61 17.52 -7.94
C ALA A 95 3.60 17.17 -6.45
N ARG A 96 4.50 17.84 -5.70
CA ARG A 96 4.46 17.83 -4.24
C ARG A 96 3.14 18.42 -3.73
N ASP A 97 2.67 17.89 -2.61
CA ASP A 97 1.50 18.40 -1.91
C ASP A 97 1.85 18.67 -0.43
N PRO A 98 2.34 19.88 -0.13
CA PRO A 98 2.72 20.25 1.23
C PRO A 98 1.55 20.20 2.24
N GLY A 99 0.31 20.14 1.75
CA GLY A 99 -0.88 19.96 2.57
C GLY A 99 -1.14 18.52 3.00
N ASP A 100 -0.38 17.56 2.45
CA ASP A 100 -0.47 16.14 2.82
C ASP A 100 0.75 15.76 3.67
N PRO A 101 0.57 15.36 4.95
CA PRO A 101 1.69 14.98 5.82
C PRO A 101 2.59 13.88 5.22
N ALA A 102 2.02 12.97 4.42
CA ALA A 102 2.78 11.91 3.75
C ALA A 102 3.84 12.46 2.80
N ASP A 103 3.65 13.67 2.25
CA ASP A 103 4.59 14.28 1.31
C ASP A 103 5.95 14.59 1.95
N ALA A 104 5.99 14.85 3.25
CA ALA A 104 7.23 15.08 4.00
C ALA A 104 8.19 13.89 3.90
N GLY A 105 7.66 12.67 3.88
CA GLY A 105 8.42 11.42 3.71
C GLY A 105 8.72 11.03 2.25
N MET A 106 8.41 11.89 1.27
CA MET A 106 8.57 11.60 -0.15
C MET A 106 9.70 12.43 -0.80
N GLY A 107 10.76 12.72 -0.04
CA GLY A 107 11.97 13.37 -0.54
C GLY A 107 12.78 12.47 -1.47
N ASP A 108 13.73 13.04 -2.20
CA ASP A 108 14.66 12.28 -3.03
C ASP A 108 15.46 11.27 -2.19
N GLY A 109 15.60 10.04 -2.66
CA GLY A 109 16.27 8.96 -1.95
C GLY A 109 15.44 8.32 -0.82
N GLN A 110 14.25 8.82 -0.48
CA GLN A 110 13.42 8.24 0.57
C GLN A 110 12.71 6.96 0.12
N ALA A 111 12.55 6.04 1.06
CA ALA A 111 11.79 4.81 0.84
C ALA A 111 10.28 5.11 0.77
N ILE A 112 9.59 4.41 -0.13
CA ILE A 112 8.15 4.58 -0.37
C ILE A 112 7.48 3.24 -0.61
N GLY A 113 6.24 3.11 -0.13
CA GLY A 113 5.36 2.00 -0.46
C GLY A 113 4.19 2.47 -1.31
N LEU A 114 3.78 1.67 -2.31
CA LEU A 114 2.60 1.92 -3.12
C LEU A 114 1.67 0.73 -3.15
N LEU A 115 0.39 1.03 -3.14
CA LEU A 115 -0.66 0.06 -3.43
C LEU A 115 -1.54 0.60 -4.56
N GLY A 116 -1.38 0.01 -5.76
CA GLY A 116 -2.36 0.12 -6.81
C GLY A 116 -3.54 -0.80 -6.51
N ILE A 117 -4.75 -0.26 -6.57
CA ILE A 117 -5.97 -1.02 -6.33
C ILE A 117 -7.09 -0.57 -7.28
N GLU A 118 -7.73 -1.53 -7.93
CA GLU A 118 -8.93 -1.35 -8.75
C GLU A 118 -10.10 -2.05 -8.05
N LEU A 119 -10.96 -1.25 -7.43
CA LEU A 119 -12.02 -1.77 -6.57
C LEU A 119 -13.07 -2.57 -7.35
N ALA A 120 -13.39 -2.16 -8.59
CA ALA A 120 -14.39 -2.84 -9.42
C ALA A 120 -14.03 -4.29 -9.76
N THR A 121 -12.76 -4.56 -10.05
CA THR A 121 -12.24 -5.90 -10.39
C THR A 121 -11.59 -6.61 -9.21
N ARG A 122 -11.43 -5.91 -8.09
CA ARG A 122 -10.71 -6.36 -6.89
C ARG A 122 -9.25 -6.75 -7.18
N ARG A 123 -8.66 -6.15 -8.20
CA ARG A 123 -7.23 -6.31 -8.50
C ARG A 123 -6.41 -5.35 -7.66
N ARG A 124 -5.27 -5.80 -7.20
CA ARG A 124 -4.29 -4.95 -6.52
C ARG A 124 -2.87 -5.46 -6.76
N ASN A 125 -1.96 -4.50 -6.83
CA ASN A 125 -0.53 -4.74 -6.87
C ASN A 125 0.14 -3.89 -5.78
N ARG A 126 1.07 -4.48 -5.06
CA ARG A 126 1.95 -3.75 -4.13
C ARG A 126 3.30 -3.56 -4.75
N MET A 127 3.87 -2.43 -4.46
CA MET A 127 5.22 -2.09 -4.82
C MET A 127 5.84 -1.28 -3.68
N ASN A 128 7.11 -1.48 -3.41
CA ASN A 128 7.93 -0.57 -2.65
C ASN A 128 9.23 -0.27 -3.41
N GLY A 129 9.86 0.82 -3.04
CA GLY A 129 11.06 1.29 -3.71
C GLY A 129 11.58 2.59 -3.14
N THR A 130 12.39 3.26 -3.94
CA THR A 130 13.05 4.52 -3.58
C THR A 130 12.60 5.65 -4.49
N VAL A 131 12.26 6.79 -3.93
CA VAL A 131 11.86 8.01 -4.65
C VAL A 131 13.08 8.62 -5.36
N ARG A 132 12.89 9.01 -6.62
CA ARG A 132 13.81 9.84 -7.41
C ARG A 132 13.07 11.06 -7.92
N ARG A 133 13.40 12.23 -7.36
CA ARG A 133 12.72 13.48 -7.71
C ARG A 133 13.24 14.05 -9.02
N HIS A 134 12.32 14.56 -9.83
CA HIS A 134 12.66 15.38 -11.00
C HIS A 134 12.87 16.83 -10.60
N GLY A 135 13.79 17.51 -11.30
CA GLY A 135 14.17 18.88 -10.97
C GLY A 135 13.07 19.92 -11.17
N ASP A 136 12.04 19.61 -11.95
CA ASP A 136 10.86 20.47 -12.17
C ASP A 136 9.83 20.38 -11.04
N GLY A 137 9.96 19.38 -10.15
CA GLY A 137 9.04 19.15 -9.03
C GLY A 137 7.65 18.65 -9.43
N LEU A 138 7.37 18.45 -10.72
CA LEU A 138 6.05 18.06 -11.25
C LEU A 138 5.84 16.55 -11.29
N ALA A 139 6.91 15.78 -11.14
CA ALA A 139 6.89 14.34 -11.15
C ALA A 139 8.00 13.76 -10.28
N PHE A 140 7.90 12.47 -10.01
CA PHE A 140 8.97 11.67 -9.44
C PHE A 140 8.93 10.25 -9.99
N ASP A 141 10.07 9.59 -10.00
CA ASP A 141 10.18 8.18 -10.32
C ASP A 141 10.33 7.38 -9.03
N ILE A 142 9.95 6.13 -9.08
CA ILE A 142 10.19 5.15 -8.03
C ILE A 142 11.04 4.04 -8.63
N GLU A 143 12.25 3.89 -8.11
CA GLU A 143 13.06 2.70 -8.37
C GLU A 143 12.45 1.52 -7.62
N VAL A 144 12.00 0.53 -8.36
CA VAL A 144 11.27 -0.62 -7.82
C VAL A 144 12.22 -1.55 -7.07
N ALA A 145 12.05 -1.68 -5.76
CA ALA A 145 12.76 -2.65 -4.96
C ALA A 145 11.99 -3.98 -4.86
N GLN A 146 10.67 -3.91 -4.68
CA GLN A 146 9.79 -5.06 -4.65
C GLN A 146 8.46 -4.76 -5.33
N SER A 147 7.94 -5.71 -6.11
CA SER A 147 6.60 -5.66 -6.70
C SER A 147 5.97 -7.04 -6.72
N PHE A 148 4.70 -7.12 -6.35
CA PHE A 148 3.93 -8.37 -6.36
C PHE A 148 2.43 -8.13 -6.36
N GLY A 149 1.72 -9.06 -7.01
CA GLY A 149 0.26 -9.12 -6.94
C GLY A 149 -0.21 -9.65 -5.60
N ASN A 150 -1.37 -9.20 -5.15
CA ASN A 150 -1.99 -9.64 -3.91
C ASN A 150 -3.35 -10.29 -4.17
N CYS A 151 -3.73 -11.22 -3.27
CA CYS A 151 -5.03 -11.86 -3.27
C CYS A 151 -6.17 -10.82 -3.25
N PRO A 152 -7.29 -11.02 -3.99
CA PRO A 152 -8.44 -10.10 -4.01
C PRO A 152 -9.29 -10.15 -2.73
N ARG A 153 -8.96 -10.98 -1.76
CA ARG A 153 -9.74 -11.16 -0.53
C ARG A 153 -9.97 -9.84 0.20
N TYR A 154 -11.19 -9.71 0.71
CA TYR A 154 -11.66 -8.58 1.55
C TYR A 154 -11.74 -7.22 0.85
N ILE A 155 -11.50 -7.15 -0.47
CA ILE A 155 -11.76 -5.93 -1.22
C ILE A 155 -13.26 -5.86 -1.50
N GLN A 156 -13.92 -4.82 -1.00
CA GLN A 156 -15.30 -4.51 -1.34
C GLN A 156 -15.36 -3.96 -2.77
N SER A 157 -16.18 -4.59 -3.62
CA SER A 157 -16.33 -4.15 -5.01
C SER A 157 -17.07 -2.82 -5.07
N ARG A 158 -16.49 -1.84 -5.76
CA ARG A 158 -17.04 -0.49 -5.94
C ARG A 158 -16.71 0.06 -7.31
N SER A 159 -17.62 0.84 -7.86
CA SER A 159 -17.33 1.74 -8.98
C SER A 159 -16.81 3.07 -8.45
N LEU A 160 -15.93 3.69 -9.21
CA LEU A 160 -15.46 5.04 -8.96
C LEU A 160 -16.12 5.98 -9.97
N GLU A 161 -16.59 7.11 -9.46
CA GLU A 161 -17.08 8.21 -10.27
C GLU A 161 -16.16 9.42 -10.06
N VAL A 162 -15.65 9.97 -11.16
CA VAL A 162 -14.82 11.17 -11.13
C VAL A 162 -15.74 12.37 -11.07
N VAL A 163 -15.92 12.97 -9.91
CA VAL A 163 -16.81 14.12 -9.69
C VAL A 163 -16.15 15.48 -9.96
N ARG A 164 -14.83 15.49 -10.17
CA ARG A 164 -14.03 16.67 -10.52
C ARG A 164 -12.72 16.25 -11.18
N ASP A 165 -12.11 17.16 -11.93
CA ASP A 165 -10.78 16.92 -12.50
C ASP A 165 -9.74 16.68 -11.38
N PRO A 166 -9.10 15.51 -11.32
CA PRO A 166 -8.08 15.22 -10.33
C PRO A 166 -6.83 16.10 -10.45
N ALA A 167 -6.57 16.68 -11.63
CA ALA A 167 -5.46 17.61 -11.84
C ALA A 167 -5.68 18.97 -11.18
N LEU A 168 -6.93 19.31 -10.85
CA LEU A 168 -7.26 20.52 -10.11
C LEU A 168 -7.06 20.29 -8.62
N THR A 169 -5.85 20.49 -8.14
CA THR A 169 -5.52 20.36 -6.72
C THR A 169 -6.28 21.42 -5.93
N ARG A 170 -7.28 21.01 -5.17
CA ARG A 170 -7.95 21.87 -4.22
C ARG A 170 -7.23 21.70 -2.88
N GLN A 171 -6.28 22.55 -2.61
CA GLN A 171 -5.62 22.59 -1.31
C GLN A 171 -6.66 22.97 -0.25
N ARG A 172 -7.09 21.99 0.52
CA ARG A 172 -7.71 22.25 1.81
C ARG A 172 -6.62 22.03 2.85
N PRO A 173 -6.42 22.96 3.77
CA PRO A 173 -5.47 22.73 4.85
C PRO A 173 -5.91 21.47 5.62
N ALA A 174 -4.93 20.63 5.97
CA ALA A 174 -5.18 19.52 6.88
C ALA A 174 -5.56 20.10 8.26
N THR A 175 -6.51 19.44 8.92
CA THR A 175 -6.83 19.74 10.32
C THR A 175 -6.20 18.65 11.16
N GLU A 176 -5.29 19.04 12.04
CA GLU A 176 -4.73 18.14 13.04
C GLU A 176 -5.59 18.15 14.28
N VAL A 177 -5.89 16.97 14.80
CA VAL A 177 -6.64 16.78 16.04
C VAL A 177 -5.89 15.82 16.95
N GLU A 178 -5.90 16.07 18.24
CA GLU A 178 -5.35 15.14 19.21
C GLU A 178 -6.34 14.00 19.46
N GLY A 179 -5.90 12.77 19.18
CA GLY A 179 -6.74 11.57 19.33
C GLY A 179 -7.84 11.45 18.25
N LEU A 180 -8.87 10.69 18.57
CA LEU A 180 -10.00 10.44 17.67
C LEU A 180 -11.20 11.30 18.11
N ASP A 181 -11.52 12.32 17.32
CA ASP A 181 -12.75 13.09 17.48
C ASP A 181 -14.00 12.28 17.09
N THR A 182 -15.17 12.86 17.28
CA THR A 182 -16.46 12.21 16.97
C THR A 182 -16.52 11.80 15.50
N ARG A 183 -16.08 12.66 14.58
CA ARG A 183 -16.11 12.40 13.15
C ARG A 183 -15.19 11.24 12.76
N ALA A 184 -13.98 11.22 13.28
CA ALA A 184 -13.04 10.12 13.05
C ALA A 184 -13.61 8.79 13.54
N ARG A 185 -14.23 8.77 14.74
CA ARG A 185 -14.87 7.58 15.30
C ARG A 185 -16.03 7.08 14.43
N GLU A 186 -16.86 7.97 13.90
CA GLU A 186 -17.95 7.62 12.97
C GLU A 186 -17.44 7.01 11.67
N ILE A 187 -16.41 7.63 11.05
CA ILE A 187 -15.79 7.12 9.83
C ILE A 187 -15.22 5.72 10.08
N ILE A 188 -14.46 5.52 11.15
CA ILE A 188 -13.86 4.23 11.49
C ILE A 188 -14.95 3.18 11.76
N ALA A 189 -15.99 3.53 12.51
CA ALA A 189 -17.06 2.60 12.88
C ALA A 189 -17.89 2.13 11.67
N THR A 190 -17.99 2.95 10.62
CA THR A 190 -18.75 2.63 9.40
C THR A 190 -17.88 2.10 8.26
N ALA A 191 -16.56 2.19 8.40
CA ALA A 191 -15.64 1.74 7.38
C ALA A 191 -15.68 0.21 7.20
N ASP A 192 -15.65 -0.23 5.95
CA ASP A 192 -15.44 -1.61 5.54
C ASP A 192 -14.06 -1.81 4.89
N THR A 193 -13.31 -0.73 4.77
CA THR A 193 -12.01 -0.65 4.12
C THR A 193 -11.15 0.42 4.78
N PHE A 194 -9.89 0.12 5.02
CA PHE A 194 -8.86 1.11 5.33
C PHE A 194 -7.51 0.67 4.76
N PHE A 195 -6.55 1.59 4.76
CA PHE A 195 -5.19 1.31 4.34
C PHE A 195 -4.24 1.53 5.51
N VAL A 196 -3.16 0.77 5.55
CA VAL A 196 -2.16 0.84 6.60
C VAL A 196 -0.77 0.92 6.01
N ALA A 197 -0.04 1.97 6.37
CA ALA A 197 1.38 2.09 6.13
C ALA A 197 2.16 1.57 7.34
N SER A 198 3.26 0.87 7.08
CA SER A 198 4.19 0.37 8.07
C SER A 198 5.59 0.28 7.46
N TYR A 199 6.62 0.18 8.28
CA TYR A 199 7.98 0.07 7.75
C TYR A 199 8.91 -0.70 8.66
N VAL A 200 10.04 -1.09 8.10
CA VAL A 200 11.16 -1.68 8.82
C VAL A 200 12.46 -1.04 8.33
N ASP A 201 13.34 -0.70 9.27
CA ASP A 201 14.72 -0.37 8.96
C ASP A 201 15.54 -1.67 8.98
N ARG A 202 16.19 -1.95 7.84
CA ARG A 202 16.97 -3.18 7.66
C ARG A 202 18.38 -3.00 8.19
N GLY A 203 19.01 -4.11 8.55
CA GLY A 203 20.38 -4.12 9.08
C GLY A 203 21.45 -3.61 8.10
N ASP A 204 21.13 -3.48 6.81
CA ASP A 204 21.99 -2.90 5.77
C ASP A 204 21.86 -1.38 5.65
N GLY A 205 21.07 -0.74 6.54
CA GLY A 205 20.81 0.70 6.52
C GLY A 205 19.72 1.13 5.54
N THR A 206 19.09 0.21 4.82
CA THR A 206 17.94 0.52 3.96
C THR A 206 16.65 0.46 4.75
N ARG A 207 15.65 1.25 4.31
CA ARG A 207 14.28 1.23 4.83
C ARG A 207 13.36 0.58 3.81
N GLN A 208 12.47 -0.28 4.28
CA GLN A 208 11.37 -0.81 3.48
C GLN A 208 10.06 -0.26 4.03
N VAL A 209 9.34 0.48 3.21
CA VAL A 209 8.02 1.02 3.53
C VAL A 209 6.97 0.24 2.76
N ASP A 210 5.93 -0.16 3.47
CA ASP A 210 4.82 -0.92 2.90
C ASP A 210 3.50 -0.19 3.11
N VAL A 211 2.58 -0.33 2.16
CA VAL A 211 1.19 0.06 2.36
C VAL A 211 0.27 -1.08 1.94
N SER A 212 -0.72 -1.38 2.78
CA SER A 212 -1.63 -2.51 2.62
C SER A 212 -3.08 -2.09 2.73
N HIS A 213 -3.94 -2.77 1.98
CA HIS A 213 -5.39 -2.71 2.15
C HIS A 213 -5.84 -3.69 3.24
N ARG A 214 -6.76 -3.24 4.08
CA ARG A 214 -7.50 -4.07 5.03
C ARG A 214 -8.99 -3.85 4.79
N GLY A 215 -9.76 -4.93 4.75
CA GLY A 215 -11.18 -4.84 4.51
C GLY A 215 -11.96 -5.87 5.32
N GLY A 216 -13.22 -5.59 5.57
CA GLY A 216 -14.15 -6.41 6.32
C GLY A 216 -15.59 -5.95 6.11
N LYS A 217 -16.50 -6.37 6.96
CA LYS A 217 -17.84 -5.77 7.04
C LYS A 217 -17.76 -4.43 7.78
N PRO A 218 -18.65 -3.46 7.53
CA PRO A 218 -18.75 -2.26 8.35
C PRO A 218 -18.72 -2.60 9.85
N GLY A 219 -17.91 -1.85 10.61
CA GLY A 219 -17.71 -2.10 12.04
C GLY A 219 -16.70 -3.21 12.37
N PHE A 220 -15.94 -3.72 11.40
CA PHE A 220 -14.87 -4.70 11.67
C PHE A 220 -13.71 -4.10 12.48
N VAL A 221 -13.52 -2.79 12.41
CA VAL A 221 -12.59 -2.05 13.28
C VAL A 221 -13.38 -1.53 14.48
N ARG A 222 -12.97 -1.91 15.68
CA ARG A 222 -13.61 -1.44 16.93
C ARG A 222 -12.80 -0.30 17.51
N VAL A 223 -13.52 0.75 17.93
CA VAL A 223 -12.94 1.90 18.63
C VAL A 223 -13.30 1.79 20.11
N GLY A 224 -12.32 1.64 20.96
CA GLY A 224 -12.47 1.65 22.41
C GLY A 224 -12.80 3.05 22.96
N HIS A 225 -13.28 3.11 24.19
CA HIS A 225 -13.53 4.39 24.87
C HIS A 225 -12.24 5.19 25.09
N ASP A 226 -11.14 4.48 25.26
CA ASP A 226 -9.77 5.00 25.39
C ASP A 226 -9.14 5.44 24.07
N GLY A 227 -9.84 5.31 22.95
CA GLY A 227 -9.31 5.60 21.61
C GLY A 227 -8.52 4.45 20.97
N MET A 228 -8.33 3.32 21.67
CA MET A 228 -7.68 2.15 21.10
C MET A 228 -8.50 1.55 19.95
N LEU A 229 -7.82 1.20 18.86
CA LEU A 229 -8.41 0.48 17.75
C LEU A 229 -8.11 -1.01 17.87
N THR A 230 -9.15 -1.84 17.82
CA THR A 230 -9.01 -3.30 17.70
C THR A 230 -9.32 -3.71 16.26
N ILE A 231 -8.33 -4.25 15.58
CA ILE A 231 -8.39 -4.63 14.16
C ILE A 231 -8.16 -6.14 14.05
N PRO A 232 -9.12 -6.92 13.51
CA PRO A 232 -8.91 -8.35 13.30
C PRO A 232 -7.91 -8.59 12.16
N ASP A 233 -7.07 -9.58 12.30
CA ASP A 233 -6.28 -10.10 11.19
C ASP A 233 -7.01 -11.28 10.56
N PHE A 234 -7.42 -11.12 9.31
CA PHE A 234 -8.08 -12.17 8.55
C PHE A 234 -7.09 -12.97 7.73
N SER A 235 -7.39 -14.25 7.53
CA SER A 235 -6.56 -15.17 6.74
C SER A 235 -6.24 -14.61 5.35
N GLY A 236 -4.96 -14.40 5.05
CA GLY A 236 -4.44 -13.83 3.81
C GLY A 236 -3.49 -14.77 3.06
N ASN A 237 -2.47 -14.20 2.42
CA ASN A 237 -1.45 -14.90 1.65
C ASN A 237 -0.27 -15.41 2.49
N ARG A 238 -0.28 -15.19 3.80
CA ARG A 238 0.77 -15.57 4.75
C ARG A 238 2.15 -14.92 4.51
N PHE A 239 2.20 -13.84 3.77
CA PHE A 239 3.43 -13.05 3.60
C PHE A 239 3.73 -12.24 4.87
N PHE A 240 2.69 -11.82 5.58
CA PHE A 240 2.74 -11.10 6.86
C PHE A 240 3.50 -9.77 6.85
N MET A 241 3.68 -9.13 5.70
CA MET A 241 4.48 -7.92 5.58
C MET A 241 4.13 -6.84 6.60
N THR A 242 2.85 -6.47 6.72
CA THR A 242 2.41 -5.47 7.71
C THR A 242 2.62 -5.94 9.16
N LEU A 243 2.25 -7.19 9.45
CA LEU A 243 2.39 -7.70 10.82
C LEU A 243 3.86 -7.97 11.18
N GLY A 244 4.65 -8.41 10.19
CA GLY A 244 6.09 -8.58 10.36
C GLY A 244 6.78 -7.24 10.62
N ASN A 245 6.39 -6.18 9.91
CA ASN A 245 6.87 -4.84 10.22
C ASN A 245 6.54 -4.46 11.66
N PHE A 246 5.32 -4.71 12.13
CA PHE A 246 4.89 -4.36 13.50
C PHE A 246 5.62 -5.11 14.59
N LEU A 247 6.12 -6.32 14.34
CA LEU A 247 6.98 -7.02 15.31
C LEU A 247 8.33 -6.34 15.49
N VAL A 248 8.82 -5.63 14.47
CA VAL A 248 10.12 -4.96 14.50
C VAL A 248 9.97 -3.48 14.85
N ASN A 249 8.94 -2.84 14.27
CA ASN A 249 8.64 -1.41 14.43
C ASN A 249 7.12 -1.21 14.52
N PRO A 250 6.58 -0.78 15.67
CA PRO A 250 5.14 -0.64 15.89
C PRO A 250 4.52 0.58 15.21
N ALA A 251 5.30 1.44 14.55
CA ALA A 251 4.78 2.63 13.88
C ALA A 251 3.81 2.28 12.74
N ALA A 252 2.63 2.87 12.75
CA ALA A 252 1.55 2.62 11.80
C ALA A 252 0.87 3.92 11.37
N GLY A 253 0.74 4.14 10.06
CA GLY A 253 -0.12 5.16 9.49
C GLY A 253 -1.41 4.54 8.96
N LEU A 254 -2.57 5.01 9.41
CA LEU A 254 -3.87 4.49 8.99
C LEU A 254 -4.60 5.51 8.13
N LEU A 255 -5.16 5.08 7.01
CA LEU A 255 -5.99 5.90 6.14
C LEU A 255 -7.39 5.31 6.04
N PHE A 256 -8.37 6.01 6.59
CA PHE A 256 -9.79 5.75 6.41
C PHE A 256 -10.37 6.76 5.43
N ILE A 257 -11.20 6.30 4.50
CA ILE A 257 -11.81 7.16 3.49
C ILE A 257 -13.32 7.17 3.75
N ASP A 258 -13.89 8.38 3.89
CA ASP A 258 -15.31 8.54 3.98
C ASP A 258 -15.97 8.29 2.63
N CYS A 259 -16.40 7.05 2.41
CA CYS A 259 -17.06 6.62 1.17
C CYS A 259 -18.57 6.88 1.18
N LEU A 260 -19.16 7.32 2.29
CA LEU A 260 -20.61 7.47 2.41
C LEU A 260 -21.17 8.64 1.62
N LEU A 261 -20.34 9.58 1.21
CA LEU A 261 -20.80 10.72 0.42
C LEU A 261 -21.24 10.35 -1.00
N TYR A 262 -20.97 9.11 -1.50
CA TYR A 262 -21.15 8.76 -2.90
C TYR A 262 -21.48 7.28 -3.19
N THR A 263 -21.89 6.49 -2.21
CA THR A 263 -22.35 5.12 -2.47
C THR A 263 -23.86 5.07 -2.59
N SER A 264 -24.38 5.05 -3.83
CA SER A 264 -25.65 4.38 -4.07
C SER A 264 -25.47 2.90 -3.77
N PRO A 265 -26.32 2.26 -2.96
CA PRO A 265 -26.25 0.82 -2.76
C PRO A 265 -26.37 0.14 -4.13
N SER A 266 -25.45 -0.76 -4.45
CA SER A 266 -25.55 -1.56 -5.65
C SER A 266 -26.85 -2.39 -5.57
N PRO A 267 -27.62 -2.52 -6.67
CA PRO A 267 -28.79 -3.40 -6.68
C PRO A 267 -28.49 -4.85 -6.31
N ARG A 268 -27.21 -5.25 -6.30
CA ARG A 268 -26.75 -6.58 -5.87
C ARG A 268 -26.65 -6.72 -4.34
N ASP A 269 -26.56 -5.63 -3.60
CA ASP A 269 -26.46 -5.66 -2.13
C ASP A 269 -27.86 -5.81 -1.48
N ALA A 270 -28.93 -5.63 -2.24
CA ALA A 270 -30.31 -5.77 -1.81
C ALA A 270 -30.83 -7.23 -1.79
N THR A 271 -30.03 -8.21 -2.21
CA THR A 271 -30.46 -9.61 -2.36
C THR A 271 -29.81 -10.60 -1.38
N LEU A 272 -29.19 -10.14 -0.31
CA LEU A 272 -28.69 -10.98 0.77
C LEU A 272 -29.44 -10.63 2.08
N SER A 273 -30.72 -10.98 2.15
CA SER A 273 -31.45 -11.18 3.40
C SER A 273 -31.58 -12.67 3.70
#